data_564ffc5394f5653978d3c71e94ab775c
#
_entry.id   564ffc5394f5653978d3c71e94ab775c
#
_cell.length_a   1.000
_cell.length_b   1.000
_cell.length_c   1.000
_cell.angle_alpha   90.00
_cell.angle_beta   90.00
_cell.angle_gamma   90.00
#
_symmetry.space_group_name_H-M   'P 1'
#
loop_
_entity.id
_entity.type
_entity.pdbx_description
1 polymer ?
#
loop_
_entity_poly.entity_id
_entity_poly.type
_entity_poly.pdbx_seq_one_letter_code
_entity_poly.pdbx_strand_id
1 'polypeptide(L)'
;MSTYANLPAPSPEQGLNRYMQEIRKFPMLEPEQEYMLAKRWVDHQDAQAAHQMVTSHLRLAAKIAMGYRGYGLPQAEVISEANVGLMQAVKRFDPEKGFRLATYAMWWIRASIQEYILRSWSLVKLGTTSAQKKLFFNLRKAKAKVGALEEGDLRPENVAKIAHDLSVTEAEVIAMNRRLAGSDASLNATVGSDGEGTSEWQDFLEDEDSDQASDYAEKDEFETRHALLMQSMAALNEREKDVLMKRRLSEDPITLEELSESYGVSRERIRQIEVRAFEKLQAKMRELAKGKGMVVPA
;
A
#
# COMPACT_ATOMS: atom_id res chain seq x y z
N MET A 1 -15.74 40.59 4.26
CA MET A 1 -15.33 39.73 3.13
C MET A 1 -14.03 39.04 3.52
N SER A 2 -14.04 37.76 3.47
CA SER A 2 -13.00 36.89 4.06
C SER A 2 -11.65 37.03 3.36
N THR A 3 -10.66 37.58 4.05
CA THR A 3 -9.26 37.73 3.63
C THR A 3 -8.48 36.40 3.72
N TYR A 4 -9.18 35.30 3.94
CA TYR A 4 -8.57 33.97 4.15
C TYR A 4 -8.17 33.23 2.86
N ALA A 5 -8.44 33.80 1.70
CA ALA A 5 -8.39 33.10 0.42
C ALA A 5 -7.02 32.99 -0.24
N ASN A 6 -5.95 33.61 0.31
CA ASN A 6 -4.69 33.73 -0.44
C ASN A 6 -3.45 33.30 0.35
N LEU A 7 -3.45 32.09 0.87
CA LEU A 7 -2.16 31.44 1.15
C LEU A 7 -1.52 31.03 -0.19
N PRO A 8 -0.28 31.47 -0.49
CA PRO A 8 0.40 31.06 -1.70
C PRO A 8 0.62 29.54 -1.66
N ALA A 9 0.04 28.81 -2.61
CA ALA A 9 0.26 27.39 -2.78
C ALA A 9 1.34 27.14 -3.85
N PRO A 10 2.30 26.23 -3.64
CA PRO A 10 3.27 25.86 -4.65
C PRO A 10 2.59 24.99 -5.72
N SER A 11 2.60 25.45 -6.97
CA SER A 11 2.16 24.65 -8.12
C SER A 11 3.34 24.20 -9.00
N PRO A 12 3.22 23.13 -9.82
CA PRO A 12 4.39 22.32 -10.24
C PRO A 12 5.48 23.00 -11.07
N GLU A 13 5.22 23.98 -11.91
CA GLU A 13 6.28 24.42 -12.85
C GLU A 13 6.61 25.93 -12.86
N GLN A 14 5.63 26.79 -12.69
CA GLN A 14 5.88 28.23 -12.56
C GLN A 14 5.57 28.77 -11.16
N GLY A 15 4.87 27.99 -10.37
CA GLY A 15 4.37 28.37 -9.06
C GLY A 15 5.43 28.40 -7.97
N LEU A 16 6.47 27.57 -8.03
CA LEU A 16 7.46 27.52 -6.96
C LEU A 16 8.25 28.82 -6.83
N ASN A 17 8.70 29.41 -7.94
CA ASN A 17 9.40 30.68 -7.94
C ASN A 17 8.50 31.82 -7.47
N ARG A 18 7.25 31.83 -7.92
CA ARG A 18 6.24 32.78 -7.47
C ARG A 18 5.96 32.62 -5.99
N TYR A 19 5.76 31.39 -5.53
CA TYR A 19 5.60 31.08 -4.11
C TYR A 19 6.78 31.62 -3.27
N MET A 20 8.02 31.37 -3.70
CA MET A 20 9.22 31.85 -3.02
C MET A 20 9.32 33.38 -2.98
N GLN A 21 8.82 34.07 -3.99
CA GLN A 21 8.73 35.54 -3.99
C GLN A 21 7.65 36.04 -3.01
N GLU A 22 6.48 35.40 -3.02
CA GLU A 22 5.35 35.78 -2.15
C GLU A 22 5.69 35.60 -0.65
N ILE A 23 6.29 34.46 -0.27
CA ILE A 23 6.62 34.20 1.15
C ILE A 23 7.65 35.20 1.70
N ARG A 24 8.45 35.85 0.83
CA ARG A 24 9.42 36.89 1.26
C ARG A 24 8.76 38.18 1.65
N LYS A 25 7.54 38.47 1.20
CA LYS A 25 6.80 39.71 1.50
C LYS A 25 6.28 39.73 2.94
N PHE A 26 6.10 38.54 3.57
CA PHE A 26 5.61 38.50 4.94
C PHE A 26 6.71 38.91 5.93
N PRO A 27 6.42 39.85 6.84
CA PRO A 27 7.37 40.29 7.85
C PRO A 27 7.63 39.17 8.88
N MET A 28 8.84 39.19 9.46
CA MET A 28 9.14 38.32 10.59
C MET A 28 8.55 38.95 11.85
N LEU A 29 8.05 38.10 12.75
CA LEU A 29 7.48 38.55 14.03
C LEU A 29 8.55 38.75 15.07
N GLU A 30 8.45 39.90 15.81
CA GLU A 30 9.21 40.12 17.02
C GLU A 30 8.70 39.21 18.17
N PRO A 31 9.55 38.90 19.18
CA PRO A 31 9.18 37.98 20.27
C PRO A 31 7.88 38.35 20.98
N GLU A 32 7.67 39.62 21.23
CA GLU A 32 6.47 40.12 21.90
C GLU A 32 5.20 39.96 21.04
N GLN A 33 5.31 40.24 19.72
CA GLN A 33 4.22 40.07 18.78
C GLN A 33 3.85 38.59 18.65
N GLU A 34 4.85 37.71 18.58
CA GLU A 34 4.65 36.25 18.51
C GLU A 34 3.91 35.76 19.76
N TYR A 35 4.31 36.21 20.96
CA TYR A 35 3.64 35.84 22.19
C TYR A 35 2.19 36.31 22.23
N MET A 36 1.93 37.57 21.85
CA MET A 36 0.58 38.13 21.83
C MET A 36 -0.34 37.39 20.82
N LEU A 37 0.17 37.08 19.65
CA LEU A 37 -0.58 36.30 18.64
C LEU A 37 -0.84 34.87 19.11
N ALA A 38 0.16 34.23 19.69
CA ALA A 38 0.03 32.89 20.25
C ALA A 38 -1.01 32.83 21.38
N LYS A 39 -1.00 33.82 22.26
CA LYS A 39 -1.98 33.94 23.34
C LYS A 39 -3.40 34.15 22.81
N ARG A 40 -3.58 35.04 21.84
CA ARG A 40 -4.88 35.22 21.15
C ARG A 40 -5.37 33.92 20.50
N TRP A 41 -4.48 33.13 19.90
CA TRP A 41 -4.84 31.84 19.33
C TRP A 41 -5.26 30.83 20.41
N VAL A 42 -4.51 30.70 21.50
CA VAL A 42 -4.81 29.75 22.59
C VAL A 42 -6.11 30.13 23.30
N ASP A 43 -6.29 31.40 23.69
CA ASP A 43 -7.40 31.87 24.52
C ASP A 43 -8.72 32.02 23.73
N HIS A 44 -8.62 32.51 22.50
CA HIS A 44 -9.80 32.90 21.70
C HIS A 44 -9.97 32.11 20.38
N GLN A 45 -9.05 31.18 20.07
CA GLN A 45 -9.03 30.46 18.79
C GLN A 45 -9.09 31.42 17.58
N ASP A 46 -8.39 32.59 17.68
CA ASP A 46 -8.37 33.60 16.64
C ASP A 46 -7.60 33.12 15.41
N ALA A 47 -8.36 32.74 14.37
CA ALA A 47 -7.80 32.27 13.13
C ALA A 47 -6.90 33.30 12.40
N GLN A 48 -7.11 34.60 12.61
CA GLN A 48 -6.24 35.64 12.05
C GLN A 48 -4.87 35.64 12.72
N ALA A 49 -4.83 35.45 14.05
CA ALA A 49 -3.57 35.33 14.79
C ALA A 49 -2.78 34.09 14.34
N ALA A 50 -3.44 32.94 14.22
CA ALA A 50 -2.82 31.72 13.68
C ALA A 50 -2.30 31.93 12.25
N HIS A 51 -3.06 32.57 11.38
CA HIS A 51 -2.66 32.88 10.00
C HIS A 51 -1.39 33.75 9.96
N GLN A 52 -1.31 34.80 10.79
CA GLN A 52 -0.12 35.65 10.87
C GLN A 52 1.10 34.87 11.38
N MET A 53 0.93 33.99 12.36
CA MET A 53 2.00 33.11 12.86
C MET A 53 2.50 32.14 11.79
N VAL A 54 1.61 31.53 11.00
CA VAL A 54 1.98 30.64 9.88
C VAL A 54 2.71 31.42 8.80
N THR A 55 2.13 32.54 8.30
CA THR A 55 2.69 33.29 7.16
C THR A 55 4.07 33.85 7.44
N SER A 56 4.33 34.33 8.65
CA SER A 56 5.66 34.84 9.07
C SER A 56 6.73 33.74 9.10
N HIS A 57 6.35 32.47 9.25
CA HIS A 57 7.27 31.34 9.36
C HIS A 57 7.35 30.47 8.08
N LEU A 58 6.62 30.77 6.99
CA LEU A 58 6.69 30.04 5.72
C LEU A 58 8.10 29.99 5.14
N ARG A 59 8.91 31.06 5.33
CA ARG A 59 10.32 31.10 4.90
C ARG A 59 11.17 30.05 5.62
N LEU A 60 10.89 29.81 6.90
CA LEU A 60 11.56 28.78 7.69
C LEU A 60 11.20 27.39 7.17
N ALA A 61 9.90 27.12 6.91
CA ALA A 61 9.44 25.86 6.38
C ALA A 61 10.09 25.56 5.01
N ALA A 62 10.08 26.54 4.10
CA ALA A 62 10.74 26.40 2.79
C ALA A 62 12.24 26.16 2.90
N LYS A 63 12.96 26.87 3.81
CA LYS A 63 14.39 26.67 4.04
C LYS A 63 14.71 25.25 4.51
N ILE A 64 13.91 24.71 5.43
CA ILE A 64 14.07 23.33 5.93
C ILE A 64 13.78 22.32 4.80
N ALA A 65 12.71 22.50 4.05
CA ALA A 65 12.31 21.63 2.93
C ALA A 65 13.40 21.57 1.84
N MET A 66 14.09 22.69 1.56
CA MET A 66 15.21 22.73 0.61
C MET A 66 16.37 21.80 0.98
N GLY A 67 16.53 21.48 2.27
CA GLY A 67 17.54 20.53 2.76
C GLY A 67 17.26 19.07 2.35
N TYR A 68 16.03 18.77 1.89
CA TYR A 68 15.59 17.42 1.50
C TYR A 68 15.50 17.20 -0.02
N ARG A 69 16.13 18.05 -0.84
CA ARG A 69 16.13 17.92 -2.31
C ARG A 69 16.70 16.61 -2.83
N GLY A 70 17.60 15.98 -2.10
CA GLY A 70 18.33 14.79 -2.56
C GLY A 70 17.53 13.48 -2.56
N TYR A 71 16.23 13.51 -2.21
CA TYR A 71 15.39 12.31 -2.13
C TYR A 71 14.55 12.05 -3.41
N GLY A 72 14.71 12.85 -4.47
CA GLY A 72 14.03 12.63 -5.75
C GLY A 72 12.55 13.01 -5.80
N LEU A 73 11.99 13.60 -4.72
CA LEU A 73 10.58 14.02 -4.67
C LEU A 73 10.41 15.45 -5.18
N PRO A 74 9.22 15.79 -5.73
CA PRO A 74 8.89 17.13 -6.19
C PRO A 74 9.02 18.16 -5.04
N GLN A 75 9.86 19.18 -5.24
CA GLN A 75 10.17 20.15 -4.19
C GLN A 75 8.94 20.93 -3.71
N ALA A 76 7.98 21.17 -4.60
CA ALA A 76 6.72 21.84 -4.26
C ALA A 76 5.92 21.05 -3.21
N GLU A 77 5.88 19.73 -3.36
CA GLU A 77 5.16 18.85 -2.43
C GLU A 77 5.86 18.76 -1.07
N VAL A 78 7.21 18.68 -1.08
CA VAL A 78 7.99 18.69 0.16
C VAL A 78 7.77 19.99 0.93
N ILE A 79 7.66 21.13 0.24
CA ILE A 79 7.34 22.42 0.87
C ILE A 79 5.89 22.44 1.39
N SER A 80 4.95 21.89 0.64
CA SER A 80 3.55 21.80 1.07
C SER A 80 3.44 21.00 2.35
N GLU A 81 4.13 19.88 2.44
CA GLU A 81 4.16 19.05 3.65
C GLU A 81 4.87 19.75 4.82
N ALA A 82 5.94 20.51 4.53
CA ALA A 82 6.58 21.37 5.52
C ALA A 82 5.61 22.42 6.10
N ASN A 83 4.74 22.99 5.26
CA ASN A 83 3.71 23.93 5.71
C ASN A 83 2.64 23.24 6.56
N VAL A 84 2.27 22.00 6.26
CA VAL A 84 1.38 21.20 7.11
C VAL A 84 2.00 20.99 8.48
N GLY A 85 3.29 20.62 8.55
CA GLY A 85 4.03 20.51 9.80
C GLY A 85 4.08 21.82 10.57
N LEU A 86 4.29 22.96 9.90
CA LEU A 86 4.24 24.29 10.52
C LEU A 86 2.86 24.61 11.11
N MET A 87 1.78 24.32 10.39
CA MET A 87 0.41 24.52 10.88
C MET A 87 0.11 23.65 12.11
N GLN A 88 0.59 22.41 12.13
CA GLN A 88 0.48 21.54 13.31
C GLN A 88 1.26 22.09 14.51
N ALA A 89 2.44 22.67 14.26
CA ALA A 89 3.22 23.34 15.30
C ALA A 89 2.47 24.53 15.89
N VAL A 90 1.90 25.42 15.06
CA VAL A 90 1.11 26.59 15.52
C VAL A 90 -0.09 26.15 16.34
N LYS A 91 -0.79 25.09 15.89
CA LYS A 91 -1.96 24.56 16.61
C LYS A 91 -1.64 24.07 18.03
N ARG A 92 -0.42 23.56 18.25
CA ARG A 92 0.01 22.95 19.54
C ARG A 92 1.00 23.80 20.31
N PHE A 93 1.30 24.99 19.81
CA PHE A 93 2.27 25.89 20.45
C PHE A 93 1.72 26.47 21.75
N ASP A 94 2.54 26.41 22.79
CA ASP A 94 2.25 26.99 24.11
C ASP A 94 3.23 28.14 24.37
N PRO A 95 2.74 29.38 24.34
CA PRO A 95 3.61 30.55 24.57
C PRO A 95 4.14 30.67 25.99
N GLU A 96 3.46 30.06 26.98
CA GLU A 96 3.86 30.17 28.39
C GLU A 96 5.18 29.42 28.72
N LYS A 97 5.59 28.54 27.81
CA LYS A 97 6.86 27.79 27.93
C LYS A 97 8.11 28.62 27.64
N GLY A 98 7.98 29.86 27.21
CA GLY A 98 9.08 30.80 27.00
C GLY A 98 9.98 30.50 25.79
N PHE A 99 9.64 29.52 24.94
CA PHE A 99 10.39 29.21 23.72
C PHE A 99 9.80 29.91 22.51
N ARG A 100 10.64 30.19 21.50
CA ARG A 100 10.20 30.74 20.22
C ARG A 100 9.47 29.70 19.40
N LEU A 101 8.41 30.12 18.70
CA LEU A 101 7.70 29.24 17.77
C LEU A 101 8.61 28.60 16.71
N ALA A 102 9.59 29.36 16.21
CA ALA A 102 10.55 28.84 15.23
C ALA A 102 11.28 27.58 15.72
N THR A 103 11.71 27.56 16.99
CA THR A 103 12.40 26.41 17.59
C THR A 103 11.50 25.19 17.71
N TYR A 104 10.25 25.39 18.14
CA TYR A 104 9.25 24.33 18.25
C TYR A 104 8.80 23.82 16.86
N ALA A 105 8.55 24.73 15.93
CA ALA A 105 8.10 24.41 14.58
C ALA A 105 9.14 23.59 13.79
N MET A 106 10.43 23.81 13.99
CA MET A 106 11.48 23.02 13.32
C MET A 106 11.33 21.51 13.52
N TRP A 107 10.90 21.07 14.70
CA TRP A 107 10.66 19.65 14.97
C TRP A 107 9.48 19.10 14.19
N TRP A 108 8.36 19.84 14.19
CA TRP A 108 7.15 19.46 13.49
C TRP A 108 7.35 19.44 11.96
N ILE A 109 8.01 20.48 11.44
CA ILE A 109 8.32 20.59 10.01
C ILE A 109 9.18 19.40 9.55
N ARG A 110 10.24 19.09 10.31
CA ARG A 110 11.11 17.95 9.98
C ARG A 110 10.37 16.62 10.06
N ALA A 111 9.57 16.43 11.11
CA ALA A 111 8.81 15.20 11.28
C ALA A 111 7.83 14.98 10.11
N SER A 112 7.08 16.02 9.72
CA SER A 112 6.14 15.97 8.59
C SER A 112 6.84 15.67 7.27
N ILE A 113 7.95 16.36 6.96
CA ILE A 113 8.76 16.10 5.77
C ILE A 113 9.28 14.66 5.75
N GLN A 114 9.85 14.20 6.87
CA GLN A 114 10.42 12.85 6.95
C GLN A 114 9.35 11.77 6.81
N GLU A 115 8.17 11.96 7.38
CA GLU A 115 7.04 11.05 7.21
C GLU A 115 6.57 11.00 5.76
N TYR A 116 6.45 12.15 5.12
CA TYR A 116 6.10 12.25 3.70
C TYR A 116 7.11 11.53 2.81
N ILE A 117 8.42 11.78 3.02
CA ILE A 117 9.47 11.11 2.25
C ILE A 117 9.40 9.59 2.38
N LEU A 118 9.28 9.06 3.61
CA LEU A 118 9.20 7.62 3.84
C LEU A 118 7.96 6.97 3.20
N ARG A 119 6.88 7.74 3.04
CA ARG A 119 5.65 7.26 2.41
C ARG A 119 5.70 7.32 0.89
N SER A 120 6.37 8.34 0.32
CA SER A 120 6.28 8.67 -1.11
C SER A 120 7.55 8.31 -1.90
N TRP A 121 8.63 7.88 -1.23
CA TRP A 121 9.90 7.57 -1.89
C TRP A 121 9.85 6.29 -2.74
N SER A 122 9.07 5.29 -2.32
CA SER A 122 8.92 4.01 -3.03
C SER A 122 7.48 3.50 -2.88
N LEU A 123 6.99 2.74 -3.87
CA LEU A 123 5.70 2.05 -3.84
C LEU A 123 5.65 1.04 -2.68
N VAL A 124 6.79 0.39 -2.39
CA VAL A 124 6.92 -0.51 -1.24
C VAL A 124 7.28 0.31 -0.01
N LYS A 125 6.39 0.32 0.99
CA LYS A 125 6.56 1.09 2.22
C LYS A 125 7.88 0.78 2.92
N LEU A 126 8.68 1.83 3.11
CA LEU A 126 9.95 1.80 3.83
C LEU A 126 9.82 2.39 5.23
N GLY A 127 10.76 2.04 6.11
CA GLY A 127 10.87 2.70 7.41
C GLY A 127 9.78 2.30 8.40
N THR A 128 9.40 1.05 8.45
CA THR A 128 8.43 0.52 9.43
C THR A 128 9.00 0.50 10.85
N THR A 129 10.31 0.23 10.99
CA THR A 129 10.99 0.22 12.30
C THR A 129 11.81 1.49 12.53
N SER A 130 12.13 1.78 13.80
CA SER A 130 12.99 2.91 14.19
C SER A 130 14.39 2.79 13.58
N ALA A 131 14.95 1.58 13.52
CA ALA A 131 16.24 1.30 12.91
C ALA A 131 16.25 1.62 11.42
N GLN A 132 15.21 1.18 10.68
CA GLN A 132 15.07 1.45 9.26
C GLN A 132 14.94 2.96 8.96
N LYS A 133 14.15 3.70 9.75
CA LYS A 133 14.05 5.16 9.64
C LYS A 133 15.41 5.84 9.83
N LYS A 134 16.13 5.42 10.86
CA LYS A 134 17.46 5.94 11.19
C LYS A 134 18.46 5.68 10.07
N LEU A 135 18.45 4.46 9.52
CA LEU A 135 19.29 4.07 8.38
C LEU A 135 18.93 4.86 7.12
N PHE A 136 17.66 4.95 6.77
CA PHE A 136 17.21 5.65 5.57
C PHE A 136 17.77 7.09 5.48
N PHE A 137 17.71 7.84 6.58
CA PHE A 137 18.17 9.24 6.58
C PHE A 137 19.67 9.40 6.82
N ASN A 138 20.35 8.44 7.43
CA ASN A 138 21.75 8.61 7.84
C ASN A 138 22.74 7.72 7.08
N LEU A 139 22.28 6.66 6.36
CA LEU A 139 23.17 5.69 5.70
C LEU A 139 24.10 6.37 4.69
N ARG A 140 23.57 7.25 3.85
CA ARG A 140 24.38 7.98 2.84
C ARG A 140 25.49 8.82 3.51
N LYS A 141 25.16 9.50 4.59
CA LYS A 141 26.14 10.28 5.38
C LYS A 141 27.16 9.38 6.07
N ALA A 142 26.73 8.24 6.60
CA ALA A 142 27.61 7.26 7.23
C ALA A 142 28.55 6.63 6.19
N LYS A 143 28.06 6.26 4.99
CA LYS A 143 28.89 5.78 3.85
C LYS A 143 29.97 6.81 3.47
N ALA A 144 29.60 8.07 3.33
CA ALA A 144 30.55 9.13 3.00
C ALA A 144 31.64 9.31 4.10
N LYS A 145 31.28 9.17 5.37
CA LYS A 145 32.19 9.27 6.50
C LYS A 145 33.22 8.14 6.56
N VAL A 146 32.80 6.93 6.14
CA VAL A 146 33.67 5.73 6.12
C VAL A 146 34.45 5.62 4.79
N GLY A 147 34.22 6.53 3.83
CA GLY A 147 34.87 6.50 2.51
C GLY A 147 34.31 5.43 1.58
N ALA A 148 33.17 4.81 1.90
CA ALA A 148 32.53 3.78 1.09
C ALA A 148 31.54 4.41 0.10
N LEU A 149 32.05 5.15 -0.90
CA LEU A 149 31.25 5.82 -1.93
C LEU A 149 30.97 4.92 -3.14
N GLU A 150 31.56 3.73 -3.20
CA GLU A 150 31.37 2.77 -4.29
C GLU A 150 29.90 2.29 -4.33
N GLU A 151 29.38 2.21 -5.56
CA GLU A 151 28.07 1.60 -5.81
C GLU A 151 28.20 0.07 -5.66
N GLY A 152 27.26 -0.54 -4.94
CA GLY A 152 27.22 -1.98 -4.71
C GLY A 152 27.20 -2.39 -3.24
N ASP A 153 27.57 -3.65 -2.99
CA ASP A 153 27.59 -4.20 -1.64
C ASP A 153 28.77 -3.63 -0.83
N LEU A 154 28.47 -3.24 0.40
CA LEU A 154 29.46 -2.70 1.33
C LEU A 154 30.42 -3.78 1.80
N ARG A 155 31.71 -3.45 1.99
CA ARG A 155 32.68 -4.34 2.63
C ARG A 155 32.27 -4.64 4.07
N PRO A 156 32.47 -5.88 4.59
CA PRO A 156 32.06 -6.26 5.94
C PRO A 156 32.56 -5.31 7.03
N GLU A 157 33.80 -4.83 6.91
CA GLU A 157 34.38 -3.87 7.86
C GLU A 157 33.61 -2.54 7.93
N ASN A 158 33.12 -2.06 6.77
CA ASN A 158 32.35 -0.83 6.68
C ASN A 158 30.92 -1.02 7.21
N VAL A 159 30.34 -2.21 6.96
CA VAL A 159 29.04 -2.59 7.52
C VAL A 159 29.09 -2.58 9.04
N ALA A 160 30.12 -3.21 9.64
CA ALA A 160 30.29 -3.27 11.09
C ALA A 160 30.45 -1.87 11.71
N LYS A 161 31.27 -1.00 11.08
CA LYS A 161 31.43 0.40 11.52
C LYS A 161 30.12 1.19 11.49
N ILE A 162 29.39 1.09 10.38
CA ILE A 162 28.10 1.79 10.20
C ILE A 162 27.06 1.26 11.21
N ALA A 163 27.00 -0.07 11.41
CA ALA A 163 26.11 -0.71 12.35
C ALA A 163 26.37 -0.22 13.79
N HIS A 164 27.64 -0.15 14.18
CA HIS A 164 28.05 0.39 15.48
C HIS A 164 27.69 1.88 15.63
N ASP A 165 28.06 2.74 14.65
CA ASP A 165 27.81 4.18 14.70
C ASP A 165 26.31 4.51 14.78
N LEU A 166 25.47 3.74 14.10
CA LEU A 166 24.02 3.95 14.07
C LEU A 166 23.27 3.09 15.09
N SER A 167 23.95 2.23 15.85
CA SER A 167 23.33 1.30 16.84
C SER A 167 22.21 0.47 16.20
N VAL A 168 22.50 -0.19 15.10
CA VAL A 168 21.62 -1.07 14.31
C VAL A 168 22.34 -2.36 13.99
N THR A 169 21.63 -3.39 13.53
CA THR A 169 22.26 -4.65 13.15
C THR A 169 22.94 -4.59 11.78
N GLU A 170 23.96 -5.39 11.55
CA GLU A 170 24.65 -5.47 10.26
C GLU A 170 23.71 -5.92 9.14
N ALA A 171 22.80 -6.86 9.43
CA ALA A 171 21.79 -7.32 8.48
C ALA A 171 20.86 -6.18 8.02
N GLU A 172 20.45 -5.29 8.92
CA GLU A 172 19.64 -4.11 8.58
C GLU A 172 20.41 -3.12 7.70
N VAL A 173 21.72 -2.94 7.94
CA VAL A 173 22.58 -2.08 7.10
C VAL A 173 22.67 -2.64 5.69
N ILE A 174 22.92 -3.94 5.52
CA ILE A 174 23.02 -4.60 4.21
C ILE A 174 21.67 -4.51 3.47
N ALA A 175 20.59 -4.85 4.14
CA ALA A 175 19.25 -4.81 3.54
C ALA A 175 18.88 -3.38 3.09
N MET A 176 19.17 -2.37 3.92
CA MET A 176 18.88 -0.99 3.57
C MET A 176 19.80 -0.47 2.46
N ASN A 177 21.08 -0.88 2.43
CA ASN A 177 22.00 -0.51 1.38
C ASN A 177 21.52 -1.02 0.00
N ARG A 178 21.09 -2.27 -0.09
CA ARG A 178 20.54 -2.85 -1.33
C ARG A 178 19.27 -2.14 -1.77
N ARG A 179 18.41 -1.77 -0.81
CA ARG A 179 17.15 -1.07 -1.08
C ARG A 179 17.33 0.37 -1.58
N LEU A 180 18.39 1.05 -1.11
CA LEU A 180 18.72 2.42 -1.50
C LEU A 180 19.63 2.49 -2.73
N ALA A 181 20.07 1.36 -3.27
CA ALA A 181 20.93 1.30 -4.44
C ALA A 181 20.24 1.75 -5.74
N GLY A 182 18.91 1.62 -5.82
CA GLY A 182 18.12 2.07 -6.96
C GLY A 182 16.76 2.61 -6.55
N SER A 183 16.15 3.42 -7.40
CA SER A 183 14.74 3.80 -7.33
C SER A 183 13.87 2.72 -7.98
N ASP A 184 12.56 2.78 -7.73
CA ASP A 184 11.59 1.92 -8.40
C ASP A 184 11.72 2.10 -9.93
N ALA A 185 11.87 0.98 -10.66
CA ALA A 185 11.92 0.98 -12.11
C ALA A 185 10.51 1.01 -12.70
N SER A 186 10.33 1.70 -13.83
CA SER A 186 9.07 1.70 -14.54
C SER A 186 8.96 0.46 -15.42
N LEU A 187 7.89 -0.32 -15.27
CA LEU A 187 7.58 -1.46 -16.14
C LEU A 187 7.22 -1.02 -17.58
N ASN A 188 6.80 0.23 -17.75
CA ASN A 188 6.49 0.81 -19.05
C ASN A 188 7.74 1.39 -19.75
N ALA A 189 8.92 1.24 -19.17
CA ALA A 189 10.14 1.62 -19.84
C ALA A 189 10.41 0.67 -21.03
N THR A 190 10.70 1.23 -22.20
CA THR A 190 10.99 0.46 -23.40
C THR A 190 12.33 -0.27 -23.29
N VAL A 191 12.38 -1.51 -23.74
CA VAL A 191 13.60 -2.35 -23.78
C VAL A 191 14.23 -2.19 -25.15
N GLY A 192 15.36 -1.51 -25.22
CA GLY A 192 16.15 -1.31 -26.46
C GLY A 192 16.76 0.08 -26.54
N SER A 193 17.99 0.16 -27.05
CA SER A 193 18.72 1.42 -27.18
C SER A 193 18.42 2.18 -28.47
N ASP A 194 17.78 1.56 -29.46
CA ASP A 194 17.69 2.08 -30.83
C ASP A 194 16.34 2.72 -31.21
N GLY A 195 15.46 2.95 -30.23
CA GLY A 195 14.20 3.69 -30.47
C GLY A 195 13.15 2.99 -31.36
N GLU A 196 13.43 1.82 -31.91
CA GLU A 196 12.51 1.03 -32.72
C GLU A 196 11.79 -0.10 -31.96
N GLY A 197 12.21 -0.39 -30.72
CA GLY A 197 11.56 -1.38 -29.86
C GLY A 197 10.31 -0.83 -29.20
N THR A 198 9.14 -1.40 -29.53
CA THR A 198 7.86 -1.10 -28.86
C THR A 198 7.63 -1.96 -27.62
N SER A 199 8.52 -2.91 -27.31
CA SER A 199 8.40 -3.80 -26.16
C SER A 199 8.77 -3.09 -24.87
N GLU A 200 7.90 -3.20 -23.87
CA GLU A 200 8.09 -2.67 -22.53
C GLU A 200 8.60 -3.78 -21.59
N TRP A 201 9.17 -3.40 -20.44
CA TRP A 201 9.61 -4.38 -19.45
C TRP A 201 8.46 -5.28 -18.96
N GLN A 202 7.23 -4.77 -18.93
CA GLN A 202 6.05 -5.55 -18.54
C GLN A 202 5.76 -6.73 -19.49
N ASP A 203 6.15 -6.63 -20.77
CA ASP A 203 5.90 -7.69 -21.78
C ASP A 203 6.76 -8.93 -21.52
N PHE A 204 7.83 -8.80 -20.72
CA PHE A 204 8.73 -9.89 -20.34
C PHE A 204 8.40 -10.54 -18.99
N LEU A 205 7.35 -10.06 -18.31
CA LEU A 205 6.91 -10.67 -17.06
C LEU A 205 6.11 -11.94 -17.36
N GLU A 206 6.61 -13.05 -16.86
CA GLU A 206 5.89 -14.33 -16.90
C GLU A 206 4.94 -14.43 -15.70
N ASP A 207 3.75 -14.98 -15.95
CA ASP A 207 2.82 -15.37 -14.90
C ASP A 207 3.25 -16.73 -14.34
N GLU A 208 3.92 -16.72 -13.18
CA GLU A 208 4.44 -17.92 -12.52
C GLU A 208 3.33 -18.89 -12.08
N ASP A 209 2.11 -18.39 -11.89
CA ASP A 209 0.96 -19.19 -11.44
C ASP A 209 0.18 -19.81 -12.63
N SER A 210 0.48 -19.43 -13.87
CA SER A 210 -0.19 -19.90 -15.07
C SER A 210 0.49 -21.14 -15.66
N ASP A 211 0.02 -22.32 -15.26
CA ASP A 211 0.38 -23.59 -15.89
C ASP A 211 -0.75 -24.04 -16.83
N GLN A 212 -0.66 -23.64 -18.11
CA GLN A 212 -1.64 -23.95 -19.13
C GLN A 212 -1.88 -25.46 -19.29
N ALA A 213 -0.89 -26.31 -19.03
CA ALA A 213 -1.03 -27.76 -19.12
C ALA A 213 -1.88 -28.30 -17.97
N SER A 214 -1.63 -27.84 -16.75
CA SER A 214 -2.42 -28.22 -15.56
C SER A 214 -3.85 -27.66 -15.65
N ASP A 215 -4.01 -26.41 -16.05
CA ASP A 215 -5.34 -25.79 -16.22
C ASP A 215 -6.18 -26.52 -17.26
N TYR A 216 -5.55 -26.91 -18.38
CA TYR A 216 -6.24 -27.69 -19.40
C TYR A 216 -6.60 -29.09 -18.92
N ALA A 217 -5.68 -29.76 -18.20
CA ALA A 217 -5.92 -31.08 -17.64
C ALA A 217 -7.07 -31.05 -16.61
N GLU A 218 -7.09 -30.07 -15.71
CA GLU A 218 -8.18 -29.90 -14.75
C GLU A 218 -9.53 -29.62 -15.43
N LYS A 219 -9.53 -28.79 -16.46
CA LYS A 219 -10.73 -28.49 -17.25
C LYS A 219 -11.26 -29.72 -17.96
N ASP A 220 -10.40 -30.48 -18.65
CA ASP A 220 -10.77 -31.74 -19.34
C ASP A 220 -11.30 -32.77 -18.35
N GLU A 221 -10.64 -32.90 -17.19
CA GLU A 221 -11.10 -33.79 -16.13
C GLU A 221 -12.46 -33.37 -15.56
N PHE A 222 -12.68 -32.07 -15.34
CA PHE A 222 -13.96 -31.54 -14.90
C PHE A 222 -15.08 -31.77 -15.92
N GLU A 223 -14.83 -31.49 -17.21
CA GLU A 223 -15.79 -31.71 -18.29
C GLU A 223 -16.14 -33.19 -18.41
N THR A 224 -15.16 -34.06 -18.32
CA THR A 224 -15.35 -35.52 -18.36
C THR A 224 -16.15 -36.03 -17.17
N ARG A 225 -15.84 -35.58 -15.95
CA ARG A 225 -16.61 -35.90 -14.72
C ARG A 225 -18.04 -35.37 -14.80
N HIS A 226 -18.21 -34.16 -15.31
CA HIS A 226 -19.52 -33.53 -15.46
C HIS A 226 -20.37 -34.30 -16.49
N ALA A 227 -19.80 -34.68 -17.62
CA ALA A 227 -20.49 -35.49 -18.63
C ALA A 227 -20.92 -36.86 -18.08
N LEU A 228 -20.05 -37.54 -17.30
CA LEU A 228 -20.38 -38.80 -16.62
C LEU A 228 -21.50 -38.60 -15.58
N LEU A 229 -21.50 -37.53 -14.83
CA LEU A 229 -22.55 -37.19 -13.87
C LEU A 229 -23.90 -37.03 -14.60
N MET A 230 -23.93 -36.20 -15.65
CA MET A 230 -25.15 -35.95 -16.41
C MET A 230 -25.71 -37.21 -17.07
N GLN A 231 -24.85 -38.10 -17.61
CA GLN A 231 -25.26 -39.39 -18.14
C GLN A 231 -25.79 -40.32 -17.05
N SER A 232 -25.18 -40.32 -15.87
CA SER A 232 -25.60 -41.13 -14.73
C SER A 232 -26.93 -40.68 -14.12
N MET A 233 -27.20 -39.38 -14.18
CA MET A 233 -28.49 -38.81 -13.73
C MET A 233 -29.68 -39.28 -14.57
N ALA A 234 -29.47 -39.70 -15.82
CA ALA A 234 -30.52 -40.26 -16.64
C ALA A 234 -31.04 -41.61 -16.09
N ALA A 235 -30.29 -42.29 -15.23
CA ALA A 235 -30.72 -43.56 -14.61
C ALA A 235 -31.63 -43.34 -13.35
N LEU A 236 -31.82 -42.13 -12.91
CA LEU A 236 -32.63 -41.77 -11.77
C LEU A 236 -34.05 -41.43 -12.18
N ASN A 237 -35.01 -41.74 -11.30
CA ASN A 237 -36.40 -41.28 -11.44
C ASN A 237 -36.52 -39.78 -11.24
N GLU A 238 -37.52 -39.11 -11.82
CA GLU A 238 -37.75 -37.66 -11.70
C GLU A 238 -37.71 -37.16 -10.26
N ARG A 239 -38.30 -37.88 -9.33
CA ARG A 239 -38.26 -37.53 -7.89
C ARG A 239 -36.87 -37.64 -7.28
N GLU A 240 -36.16 -38.72 -7.61
CA GLU A 240 -34.78 -38.96 -7.16
C GLU A 240 -33.82 -37.86 -7.66
N LYS A 241 -34.00 -37.50 -8.93
CA LYS A 241 -33.27 -36.46 -9.60
C LYS A 241 -33.50 -35.09 -8.97
N ASP A 242 -34.75 -34.69 -8.75
CA ASP A 242 -35.10 -33.40 -8.17
C ASP A 242 -34.59 -33.25 -6.73
N VAL A 243 -34.77 -34.31 -5.90
CA VAL A 243 -34.23 -34.32 -4.54
C VAL A 243 -32.71 -34.16 -4.53
N LEU A 244 -32.01 -34.87 -5.44
CA LEU A 244 -30.56 -34.86 -5.48
C LEU A 244 -30.02 -33.50 -6.02
N MET A 245 -30.68 -32.94 -7.04
CA MET A 245 -30.33 -31.62 -7.58
C MET A 245 -30.47 -30.53 -6.50
N LYS A 246 -31.61 -30.48 -5.83
CA LYS A 246 -31.90 -29.45 -4.82
C LYS A 246 -31.06 -29.56 -3.53
N ARG A 247 -30.58 -30.78 -3.23
CA ARG A 247 -29.85 -31.06 -1.99
C ARG A 247 -28.33 -31.07 -2.14
N ARG A 248 -27.82 -31.53 -3.30
CA ARG A 248 -26.39 -31.80 -3.48
C ARG A 248 -25.75 -31.03 -4.63
N LEU A 249 -26.52 -30.60 -5.60
CA LEU A 249 -26.00 -29.95 -6.81
C LEU A 249 -26.39 -28.46 -6.92
N SER A 250 -27.19 -27.96 -5.98
CA SER A 250 -27.51 -26.54 -5.90
C SER A 250 -26.49 -25.80 -5.02
N GLU A 251 -26.16 -24.56 -5.36
CA GLU A 251 -25.34 -23.66 -4.55
C GLU A 251 -25.97 -23.40 -3.18
N ASP A 252 -27.29 -23.27 -3.12
CA ASP A 252 -28.07 -23.16 -1.88
C ASP A 252 -28.89 -24.44 -1.63
N PRO A 253 -28.37 -25.42 -0.86
CA PRO A 253 -29.04 -26.69 -0.63
C PRO A 253 -30.27 -26.52 0.24
N ILE A 254 -31.44 -26.94 -0.26
CA ILE A 254 -32.72 -26.91 0.44
C ILE A 254 -32.69 -27.90 1.61
N THR A 255 -33.31 -27.56 2.73
CA THR A 255 -33.38 -28.45 3.93
C THR A 255 -34.25 -29.67 3.71
N LEU A 256 -34.02 -30.76 4.50
CA LEU A 256 -34.89 -31.95 4.45
C LEU A 256 -36.32 -31.64 4.90
N GLU A 257 -36.51 -30.63 5.74
CA GLU A 257 -37.84 -30.20 6.24
C GLU A 257 -38.65 -29.53 5.12
N GLU A 258 -38.06 -28.56 4.42
CA GLU A 258 -38.69 -27.86 3.30
C GLU A 258 -39.05 -28.83 2.15
N LEU A 259 -38.19 -29.81 1.88
CA LEU A 259 -38.51 -30.85 0.89
C LEU A 259 -39.60 -31.79 1.37
N SER A 260 -39.65 -32.10 2.67
CA SER A 260 -40.72 -32.94 3.25
C SER A 260 -42.07 -32.27 3.14
N GLU A 261 -42.17 -30.97 3.35
CA GLU A 261 -43.35 -30.16 3.16
C GLU A 261 -43.77 -30.09 1.70
N SER A 262 -42.83 -29.84 0.78
CA SER A 262 -43.11 -29.72 -0.65
C SER A 262 -43.62 -31.02 -1.29
N TYR A 263 -43.15 -32.18 -0.80
CA TYR A 263 -43.56 -33.50 -1.29
C TYR A 263 -44.66 -34.19 -0.46
N GLY A 264 -45.08 -33.62 0.67
CA GLY A 264 -46.06 -34.18 1.57
C GLY A 264 -45.65 -35.54 2.15
N VAL A 265 -44.34 -35.75 2.41
CA VAL A 265 -43.79 -36.99 2.96
C VAL A 265 -42.90 -36.70 4.17
N SER A 266 -42.66 -37.70 5.01
CA SER A 266 -41.83 -37.53 6.19
C SER A 266 -40.38 -37.19 5.82
N ARG A 267 -39.71 -36.40 6.67
CA ARG A 267 -38.29 -36.04 6.54
C ARG A 267 -37.39 -37.28 6.34
N GLU A 268 -37.68 -38.36 7.10
CA GLU A 268 -36.90 -39.61 6.97
C GLU A 268 -37.12 -40.28 5.59
N ARG A 269 -38.28 -40.12 4.99
CA ARG A 269 -38.55 -40.63 3.66
C ARG A 269 -37.74 -39.87 2.62
N ILE A 270 -37.63 -38.57 2.73
CA ILE A 270 -36.75 -37.76 1.83
C ILE A 270 -35.29 -38.20 1.97
N ARG A 271 -34.81 -38.41 3.20
CA ARG A 271 -33.47 -38.91 3.44
C ARG A 271 -33.21 -40.28 2.79
N GLN A 272 -34.18 -41.19 2.88
CA GLN A 272 -34.10 -42.51 2.23
C GLN A 272 -34.05 -42.40 0.70
N ILE A 273 -34.83 -41.46 0.12
CA ILE A 273 -34.81 -41.20 -1.32
C ILE A 273 -33.44 -40.66 -1.71
N GLU A 274 -32.91 -39.68 -0.96
CA GLU A 274 -31.58 -39.07 -1.22
C GLU A 274 -30.47 -40.16 -1.21
N VAL A 275 -30.42 -40.99 -0.18
CA VAL A 275 -29.41 -42.05 -0.07
C VAL A 275 -29.51 -43.04 -1.23
N ARG A 276 -30.72 -43.54 -1.52
CA ARG A 276 -30.91 -44.48 -2.63
C ARG A 276 -30.58 -43.86 -4.00
N ALA A 277 -30.94 -42.59 -4.21
CA ALA A 277 -30.58 -41.87 -5.42
C ALA A 277 -29.08 -41.73 -5.58
N PHE A 278 -28.38 -41.38 -4.47
CA PHE A 278 -26.93 -41.27 -4.47
C PHE A 278 -26.23 -42.62 -4.75
N GLU A 279 -26.67 -43.72 -4.12
CA GLU A 279 -26.14 -45.06 -4.36
C GLU A 279 -26.33 -45.50 -5.81
N LYS A 280 -27.50 -45.26 -6.39
CA LYS A 280 -27.77 -45.56 -7.83
C LYS A 280 -26.86 -44.73 -8.74
N LEU A 281 -26.75 -43.43 -8.47
CA LEU A 281 -25.89 -42.52 -9.20
C LEU A 281 -24.43 -42.99 -9.17
N GLN A 282 -23.94 -43.31 -7.99
CA GLN A 282 -22.56 -43.77 -7.77
C GLN A 282 -22.27 -45.09 -8.50
N ALA A 283 -23.22 -46.05 -8.42
CA ALA A 283 -23.10 -47.31 -9.13
C ALA A 283 -23.03 -47.12 -10.66
N LYS A 284 -23.91 -46.22 -11.18
CA LYS A 284 -23.96 -45.95 -12.62
C LYS A 284 -22.71 -45.16 -13.09
N MET A 285 -22.24 -44.20 -12.33
CA MET A 285 -20.99 -43.50 -12.64
C MET A 285 -19.80 -44.45 -12.68
N ARG A 286 -19.68 -45.39 -11.69
CA ARG A 286 -18.63 -46.41 -11.70
C ARG A 286 -18.68 -47.32 -12.91
N GLU A 287 -19.87 -47.74 -13.32
CA GLU A 287 -20.09 -48.55 -14.54
C GLU A 287 -19.62 -47.84 -15.81
N LEU A 288 -20.03 -46.57 -15.95
CA LEU A 288 -19.68 -45.74 -17.10
C LEU A 288 -18.18 -45.38 -17.14
N ALA A 289 -17.57 -45.10 -15.97
CA ALA A 289 -16.15 -44.81 -15.86
C ALA A 289 -15.28 -46.04 -16.22
N LYS A 290 -15.70 -47.26 -15.78
CA LYS A 290 -15.03 -48.53 -16.18
C LYS A 290 -15.12 -48.75 -17.66
N GLY A 291 -16.30 -48.45 -18.28
CA GLY A 291 -16.50 -48.57 -19.74
C GLY A 291 -15.60 -47.63 -20.54
N LYS A 292 -15.16 -46.51 -19.97
CA LYS A 292 -14.23 -45.54 -20.56
C LYS A 292 -12.75 -45.79 -20.18
N GLY A 293 -12.43 -46.83 -19.42
CA GLY A 293 -11.06 -47.15 -19.01
C GLY A 293 -10.50 -46.21 -17.93
N MET A 294 -11.34 -45.45 -17.21
CA MET A 294 -10.94 -44.55 -16.17
C MET A 294 -10.67 -45.27 -14.86
N VAL A 295 -9.62 -44.88 -14.18
CA VAL A 295 -9.30 -45.39 -12.83
C VAL A 295 -10.25 -44.69 -11.82
N VAL A 296 -11.17 -45.46 -11.24
CA VAL A 296 -12.07 -44.95 -10.21
C VAL A 296 -11.40 -45.23 -8.86
N PRO A 297 -11.10 -44.21 -8.03
CA PRO A 297 -10.59 -44.49 -6.68
C PRO A 297 -11.63 -45.27 -5.87
N ALA A 298 -11.16 -46.13 -5.01
CA ALA A 298 -11.95 -47.10 -4.23
C ALA A 298 -12.94 -46.43 -3.26
#